data_0b21326b959c978f3ba8400fcbe928f9
#
_entry.id   0b21326b959c978f3ba8400fcbe928f9
#
_cell.length_a   1.000
_cell.length_b   1.000
_cell.length_c   1.000
_cell.angle_alpha   90.00
_cell.angle_beta   90.00
_cell.angle_gamma   90.00
#
_symmetry.space_group_name_H-M   'P 1'
#
loop_
_entity.id
_entity.type
_entity.pdbx_description
1 polymer ?
#
loop_
_entity_poly.entity_id
_entity_poly.type
_entity_poly.pdbx_seq_one_letter_code
_entity_poly.pdbx_strand_id
1 'polypeptide(L)'
;MMKIENKTGKRILIGGRDLPLSAYCNDDNVWFWYIYTKEEVIPGLFSKSGEYFKLFLEMGRKYSYPAYEARMYCIYLGYKYDVENIWHGLLFILYPSERKTRRHLKLHCYDDSRIKVPYEEFIASSPIIWEERKPISDFVFDVEPLVYLFKDDSYIEENLHGAWQTEYQTRKMNNGCIRYSSIAILLIIMLLFRLMLLSRLFSHILSLLY
;
A
#
# COMPACT_ATOMS: atom_id res chain seq x y z
N MET A 1 4.86 -21.95 -20.27
CA MET A 1 4.59 -20.49 -20.11
C MET A 1 4.31 -20.23 -18.64
N MET A 2 5.12 -19.44 -17.96
CA MET A 2 4.93 -19.11 -16.54
C MET A 2 3.70 -18.19 -16.42
N LYS A 3 2.70 -18.62 -15.67
CA LYS A 3 1.49 -17.80 -15.46
C LYS A 3 1.69 -16.92 -14.23
N ILE A 4 1.86 -15.62 -14.44
CA ILE A 4 1.87 -14.65 -13.35
C ILE A 4 0.43 -14.34 -12.98
N GLU A 5 0.08 -14.55 -11.73
CA GLU A 5 -1.25 -14.27 -11.19
C GLU A 5 -1.22 -12.94 -10.42
N ASN A 6 -2.17 -12.06 -10.72
CA ASN A 6 -2.33 -10.83 -9.95
C ASN A 6 -3.12 -11.11 -8.67
N LYS A 7 -2.44 -11.02 -7.52
CA LYS A 7 -3.02 -11.19 -6.19
C LYS A 7 -3.24 -9.87 -5.44
N THR A 8 -3.25 -8.75 -6.16
CA THR A 8 -3.46 -7.43 -5.54
C THR A 8 -4.76 -7.39 -4.74
N GLY A 9 -4.69 -6.83 -3.54
CA GLY A 9 -5.80 -6.71 -2.59
C GLY A 9 -5.55 -7.43 -1.28
N LYS A 10 -6.58 -7.51 -0.45
CA LYS A 10 -6.48 -8.21 0.82
C LYS A 10 -6.66 -9.71 0.63
N ARG A 11 -5.82 -10.47 1.33
CA ARG A 11 -5.71 -11.92 1.23
C ARG A 11 -5.67 -12.55 2.61
N ILE A 12 -6.12 -13.80 2.71
CA ILE A 12 -6.07 -14.60 3.93
C ILE A 12 -5.68 -16.04 3.61
N LEU A 13 -4.84 -16.63 4.46
CA LEU A 13 -4.44 -18.03 4.36
C LEU A 13 -5.29 -18.86 5.30
N ILE A 14 -6.15 -19.71 4.74
CA ILE A 14 -7.00 -20.63 5.50
C ILE A 14 -6.91 -22.03 4.86
N GLY A 15 -6.65 -23.06 5.68
CA GLY A 15 -6.55 -24.43 5.19
C GLY A 15 -5.48 -24.62 4.09
N GLY A 16 -4.38 -23.88 4.14
CA GLY A 16 -3.31 -23.91 3.13
C GLY A 16 -3.68 -23.23 1.81
N ARG A 17 -4.83 -22.54 1.73
CA ARG A 17 -5.25 -21.79 0.55
C ARG A 17 -5.15 -20.29 0.77
N ASP A 18 -4.70 -19.59 -0.27
CA ASP A 18 -4.62 -18.14 -0.33
C ASP A 18 -5.90 -17.58 -0.97
N LEU A 19 -6.78 -16.99 -0.16
CA LEU A 19 -8.13 -16.59 -0.55
C LEU A 19 -8.28 -15.06 -0.53
N PRO A 20 -9.12 -14.48 -1.40
CA PRO A 20 -9.52 -13.09 -1.32
C PRO A 20 -10.23 -12.79 0.01
N LEU A 21 -9.86 -11.67 0.63
CA LEU A 21 -10.46 -11.15 1.85
C LEU A 21 -11.10 -9.80 1.54
N SER A 22 -12.40 -9.69 1.76
CA SER A 22 -13.17 -8.47 1.52
C SER A 22 -13.72 -7.90 2.84
N ALA A 23 -14.12 -6.63 2.83
CA ALA A 23 -14.87 -6.03 3.92
C ALA A 23 -16.36 -6.03 3.58
N TYR A 24 -17.20 -6.33 4.55
CA TYR A 24 -18.66 -6.31 4.44
C TYR A 24 -19.26 -5.62 5.67
N CYS A 25 -20.22 -4.74 5.45
CA CYS A 25 -21.01 -4.11 6.50
C CYS A 25 -22.44 -4.63 6.42
N ASN A 26 -22.99 -5.14 7.53
CA ASN A 26 -24.37 -5.58 7.59
C ASN A 26 -25.35 -4.40 7.81
N ASP A 27 -26.65 -4.68 7.83
CA ASP A 27 -27.71 -3.67 8.01
C ASP A 27 -27.67 -2.99 9.41
N ASP A 28 -27.05 -3.64 10.40
CA ASP A 28 -26.84 -3.12 11.75
C ASP A 28 -25.56 -2.28 11.90
N ASN A 29 -24.89 -1.95 10.79
CA ASN A 29 -23.61 -1.26 10.72
C ASN A 29 -22.45 -2.00 11.42
N VAL A 30 -22.52 -3.32 11.53
CA VAL A 30 -21.42 -4.14 12.02
C VAL A 30 -20.55 -4.57 10.84
N TRP A 31 -19.25 -4.35 10.98
CA TRP A 31 -18.28 -4.68 9.95
C TRP A 31 -17.69 -6.07 10.14
N PHE A 32 -17.58 -6.80 9.02
CA PHE A 32 -17.02 -8.14 8.95
C PHE A 32 -15.96 -8.23 7.87
N TRP A 33 -14.97 -9.06 8.11
CA TRP A 33 -14.16 -9.64 7.05
C TRP A 33 -14.98 -10.76 6.39
N TYR A 34 -14.99 -10.77 5.08
CA TYR A 34 -15.82 -11.68 4.29
C TYR A 34 -14.94 -12.46 3.30
N ILE A 35 -15.05 -13.78 3.35
CA ILE A 35 -14.40 -14.72 2.46
C ILE A 35 -15.48 -15.53 1.77
N TYR A 36 -15.35 -15.72 0.47
CA TYR A 36 -16.19 -16.66 -0.26
C TYR A 36 -15.35 -17.56 -1.18
N THR A 37 -15.77 -18.82 -1.34
CA THR A 37 -15.10 -19.81 -2.17
C THR A 37 -16.12 -20.71 -2.84
N LYS A 38 -15.73 -21.40 -3.92
CA LYS A 38 -16.57 -22.43 -4.56
C LYS A 38 -16.48 -23.79 -3.88
N GLU A 39 -15.44 -24.00 -3.09
CA GLU A 39 -15.18 -25.27 -2.41
C GLU A 39 -15.09 -25.02 -0.91
N GLU A 40 -15.54 -25.99 -0.13
CA GLU A 40 -15.35 -25.95 1.33
C GLU A 40 -13.87 -26.15 1.65
N VAL A 41 -13.24 -25.13 2.24
CA VAL A 41 -11.80 -25.14 2.53
C VAL A 41 -11.51 -25.90 3.82
N ILE A 42 -12.32 -25.66 4.86
CA ILE A 42 -12.27 -26.37 6.14
C ILE A 42 -13.71 -26.82 6.46
N PRO A 43 -13.96 -28.12 6.60
CA PRO A 43 -15.29 -28.65 6.93
C PRO A 43 -15.86 -28.00 8.21
N GLY A 44 -17.10 -27.50 8.11
CA GLY A 44 -17.81 -26.88 9.22
C GLY A 44 -17.41 -25.47 9.60
N LEU A 45 -16.35 -24.89 9.01
CA LEU A 45 -15.96 -23.50 9.25
C LEU A 45 -16.74 -22.52 8.37
N PHE A 46 -17.04 -22.92 7.14
CA PHE A 46 -17.75 -22.12 6.16
C PHE A 46 -19.23 -22.49 6.11
N SER A 47 -20.11 -21.51 6.02
CA SER A 47 -21.54 -21.74 5.77
C SER A 47 -21.81 -21.82 4.26
N LYS A 48 -22.58 -22.85 3.84
CA LYS A 48 -22.98 -23.03 2.44
C LYS A 48 -24.08 -22.01 2.07
N SER A 49 -23.92 -21.34 0.95
CA SER A 49 -24.91 -20.40 0.40
C SER A 49 -24.97 -20.54 -1.12
N GLY A 50 -25.92 -21.32 -1.61
CA GLY A 50 -26.03 -21.69 -3.02
C GLY A 50 -24.83 -22.54 -3.48
N GLU A 51 -24.12 -22.04 -4.52
CA GLU A 51 -22.92 -22.70 -5.07
C GLU A 51 -21.62 -22.30 -4.34
N TYR A 52 -21.71 -21.44 -3.32
CA TYR A 52 -20.56 -20.89 -2.63
C TYR A 52 -20.56 -21.25 -1.15
N PHE A 53 -19.36 -21.27 -0.59
CA PHE A 53 -19.08 -21.32 0.84
C PHE A 53 -18.62 -19.95 1.33
N LYS A 54 -19.17 -19.50 2.44
CA LYS A 54 -18.97 -18.17 2.99
C LYS A 54 -18.48 -18.24 4.42
N LEU A 55 -17.53 -17.36 4.77
CA LEU A 55 -17.07 -17.17 6.14
C LEU A 55 -17.10 -15.67 6.46
N PHE A 56 -17.71 -15.32 7.60
CA PHE A 56 -17.71 -13.97 8.15
C PHE A 56 -16.91 -13.97 9.45
N LEU A 57 -15.97 -13.04 9.56
CA LEU A 57 -15.14 -12.82 10.74
C LEU A 57 -15.35 -11.37 11.18
N GLU A 58 -15.79 -11.15 12.42
CA GLU A 58 -16.08 -9.81 12.94
C GLU A 58 -14.82 -8.94 12.99
N MET A 59 -14.85 -7.74 12.44
CA MET A 59 -13.72 -6.81 12.48
C MET A 59 -13.44 -6.34 13.90
N GLY A 60 -12.15 -6.08 14.19
CA GLY A 60 -11.69 -5.68 15.53
C GLY A 60 -11.40 -6.84 16.47
N ARG A 61 -11.71 -8.08 16.09
CA ARG A 61 -11.25 -9.28 16.81
C ARG A 61 -9.91 -9.76 16.28
N LYS A 62 -9.15 -10.46 17.12
CA LYS A 62 -7.87 -11.06 16.72
C LYS A 62 -8.09 -12.50 16.24
N TYR A 63 -7.49 -12.81 15.10
CA TYR A 63 -7.56 -14.13 14.49
C TYR A 63 -6.16 -14.71 14.28
N SER A 64 -6.03 -16.02 14.45
CA SER A 64 -4.77 -16.74 14.24
C SER A 64 -4.47 -17.06 12.77
N TYR A 65 -5.36 -16.73 11.86
CA TYR A 65 -5.13 -16.90 10.44
C TYR A 65 -4.14 -15.84 9.92
N PRO A 66 -3.13 -16.21 9.11
CA PRO A 66 -2.31 -15.24 8.42
C PRO A 66 -3.12 -14.47 7.39
N ALA A 67 -3.04 -13.14 7.42
CA ALA A 67 -3.66 -12.30 6.39
C ALA A 67 -2.80 -11.07 6.09
N TYR A 68 -2.92 -10.58 4.85
CA TYR A 68 -2.10 -9.51 4.34
C TYR A 68 -2.80 -8.71 3.23
N GLU A 69 -2.38 -7.48 3.04
CA GLU A 69 -2.70 -6.69 1.85
C GLU A 69 -1.54 -6.78 0.87
N ALA A 70 -1.79 -7.35 -0.31
CA ALA A 70 -0.83 -7.47 -1.39
C ALA A 70 -0.94 -6.31 -2.38
N ARG A 71 0.21 -5.84 -2.85
CA ARG A 71 0.32 -4.95 -4.01
C ARG A 71 1.42 -5.46 -4.93
N MET A 72 1.12 -5.51 -6.20
CA MET A 72 2.07 -5.95 -7.21
C MET A 72 2.72 -4.75 -7.89
N TYR A 73 4.03 -4.84 -8.05
CA TYR A 73 4.85 -3.83 -8.71
C TYR A 73 5.72 -4.46 -9.79
N CYS A 74 6.17 -3.62 -10.72
CA CYS A 74 7.20 -4.02 -11.66
C CYS A 74 8.17 -2.88 -11.97
N ILE A 75 9.37 -3.27 -12.45
CA ILE A 75 10.23 -2.37 -13.22
C ILE A 75 10.09 -2.79 -14.68
N TYR A 76 9.62 -1.86 -15.48
CA TYR A 76 9.46 -2.02 -16.92
C TYR A 76 10.16 -0.87 -17.63
N LEU A 77 11.06 -1.19 -18.56
CA LEU A 77 11.91 -0.22 -19.27
C LEU A 77 12.66 0.76 -18.33
N GLY A 78 13.11 0.27 -17.15
CA GLY A 78 13.86 1.04 -16.17
C GLY A 78 13.02 1.95 -15.26
N TYR A 79 11.68 1.87 -15.31
CA TYR A 79 10.77 2.66 -14.48
C TYR A 79 9.85 1.76 -13.65
N LYS A 80 9.54 2.19 -12.43
CA LYS A 80 8.63 1.48 -11.54
C LYS A 80 7.16 1.81 -11.82
N TYR A 81 6.34 0.77 -11.85
CA TYR A 81 4.89 0.84 -12.01
C TYR A 81 4.20 -0.04 -10.98
N ASP A 82 2.99 0.35 -10.60
CA ASP A 82 2.04 -0.54 -9.94
C ASP A 82 1.37 -1.40 -11.00
N VAL A 83 1.32 -2.71 -10.79
CA VAL A 83 0.58 -3.63 -11.66
C VAL A 83 -0.85 -3.72 -11.16
N GLU A 84 -1.76 -2.97 -11.77
CA GLU A 84 -3.16 -2.96 -11.34
C GLU A 84 -3.90 -4.23 -11.72
N ASN A 85 -3.63 -4.73 -12.93
CA ASN A 85 -4.30 -5.92 -13.43
C ASN A 85 -3.46 -6.65 -14.49
N ILE A 86 -3.73 -7.95 -14.63
CA ILE A 86 -3.27 -8.79 -15.74
C ILE A 86 -4.54 -9.33 -16.41
N TRP A 87 -4.98 -8.65 -17.46
CA TRP A 87 -6.25 -8.96 -18.12
C TRP A 87 -6.14 -10.23 -18.97
N HIS A 88 -6.89 -11.26 -18.59
CA HIS A 88 -6.92 -12.59 -19.23
C HIS A 88 -5.54 -13.26 -19.44
N GLY A 89 -4.52 -12.81 -18.70
CA GLY A 89 -3.14 -13.29 -18.90
C GLY A 89 -2.49 -12.82 -20.22
N LEU A 90 -3.10 -11.84 -20.90
CA LEU A 90 -2.65 -11.34 -22.21
C LEU A 90 -2.15 -9.89 -22.17
N LEU A 91 -2.57 -9.13 -21.16
CA LEU A 91 -2.30 -7.70 -21.11
C LEU A 91 -2.00 -7.24 -19.68
N PHE A 92 -0.82 -6.63 -19.47
CA PHE A 92 -0.50 -5.94 -18.23
C PHE A 92 -1.10 -4.53 -18.23
N ILE A 93 -1.80 -4.17 -17.16
CA ILE A 93 -2.29 -2.81 -16.92
C ILE A 93 -1.41 -2.21 -15.84
N LEU A 94 -0.56 -1.25 -16.24
CA LEU A 94 0.45 -0.63 -15.42
C LEU A 94 0.04 0.81 -15.08
N TYR A 95 0.17 1.17 -13.80
CA TYR A 95 -0.07 2.52 -13.32
C TYR A 95 1.24 3.19 -12.88
N PRO A 96 1.60 4.34 -13.47
CA PRO A 96 2.83 5.08 -13.13
C PRO A 96 2.64 5.88 -11.84
N SER A 97 2.73 5.22 -10.68
CA SER A 97 2.54 5.85 -9.37
C SER A 97 3.66 6.80 -8.97
N GLU A 98 4.89 6.56 -9.44
CA GLU A 98 6.04 7.38 -9.10
C GLU A 98 6.15 8.65 -9.95
N ARG A 99 6.54 9.75 -9.29
CA ARG A 99 6.75 11.04 -9.97
C ARG A 99 7.80 10.97 -11.09
N LYS A 100 8.86 10.15 -10.93
CA LYS A 100 9.92 9.94 -11.93
C LYS A 100 9.34 9.30 -13.19
N THR A 101 8.55 8.24 -13.03
CA THR A 101 7.87 7.52 -14.10
C THR A 101 6.88 8.42 -14.83
N ARG A 102 6.04 9.14 -14.10
CA ARG A 102 5.07 10.09 -14.67
C ARG A 102 5.74 11.20 -15.47
N ARG A 103 6.86 11.74 -14.97
CA ARG A 103 7.65 12.77 -15.68
C ARG A 103 8.25 12.21 -16.97
N HIS A 104 8.77 11.00 -16.96
CA HIS A 104 9.29 10.33 -18.15
C HIS A 104 8.20 10.20 -19.23
N LEU A 105 7.00 9.81 -18.83
CA LEU A 105 5.84 9.68 -19.71
C LEU A 105 5.18 11.03 -20.06
N LYS A 106 5.70 12.16 -19.56
CA LYS A 106 5.14 13.50 -19.71
C LYS A 106 3.69 13.64 -19.22
N LEU A 107 3.32 12.84 -18.20
CA LEU A 107 2.00 12.88 -17.58
C LEU A 107 1.91 13.97 -16.52
N HIS A 108 0.80 14.68 -16.47
CA HIS A 108 0.48 15.58 -15.38
C HIS A 108 0.13 14.80 -14.09
N CYS A 109 0.22 15.45 -12.92
CA CYS A 109 -0.03 14.80 -11.63
C CYS A 109 -1.48 14.30 -11.47
N TYR A 110 -2.41 14.84 -12.25
CA TYR A 110 -3.84 14.48 -12.23
C TYR A 110 -4.25 13.49 -13.33
N ASP A 111 -3.35 13.16 -14.26
CA ASP A 111 -3.66 12.20 -15.33
C ASP A 111 -3.76 10.80 -14.75
N ASP A 112 -4.89 10.16 -14.92
CA ASP A 112 -5.13 8.75 -14.57
C ASP A 112 -4.83 7.83 -15.75
N SER A 113 -3.67 8.04 -16.36
CA SER A 113 -3.27 7.31 -17.56
C SER A 113 -2.66 5.96 -17.20
N ARG A 114 -3.39 4.90 -17.51
CA ARG A 114 -2.91 3.52 -17.46
C ARG A 114 -2.20 3.14 -18.73
N ILE A 115 -1.10 2.43 -18.60
CA ILE A 115 -0.36 1.88 -19.74
C ILE A 115 -0.78 0.43 -19.90
N LYS A 116 -1.13 0.06 -21.11
CA LYS A 116 -1.49 -1.31 -21.47
C LYS A 116 -0.35 -1.91 -22.28
N VAL A 117 0.26 -2.97 -21.75
CA VAL A 117 1.39 -3.65 -22.38
C VAL A 117 1.02 -5.11 -22.66
N PRO A 118 1.12 -5.58 -23.93
CA PRO A 118 0.92 -6.98 -24.23
C PRO A 118 1.85 -7.88 -23.41
N TYR A 119 1.35 -9.04 -22.98
CA TYR A 119 2.09 -9.96 -22.10
C TYR A 119 3.45 -10.34 -22.68
N GLU A 120 3.49 -10.69 -23.95
CA GLU A 120 4.73 -11.14 -24.64
C GLU A 120 5.74 -10.00 -24.74
N GLU A 121 5.31 -8.79 -25.07
CA GLU A 121 6.16 -7.59 -25.10
C GLU A 121 6.72 -7.27 -23.71
N PHE A 122 5.85 -7.35 -22.68
CA PHE A 122 6.22 -7.08 -21.31
C PHE A 122 7.29 -8.07 -20.82
N ILE A 123 7.09 -9.38 -21.03
CA ILE A 123 8.05 -10.39 -20.61
C ILE A 123 9.34 -10.33 -21.44
N ALA A 124 9.26 -10.03 -22.75
CA ALA A 124 10.44 -9.88 -23.60
C ALA A 124 11.34 -8.70 -23.18
N SER A 125 10.80 -7.72 -22.45
CA SER A 125 11.58 -6.61 -21.89
C SER A 125 12.37 -6.98 -20.63
N SER A 126 12.35 -8.24 -20.19
CA SER A 126 12.98 -8.72 -18.95
C SER A 126 12.60 -7.86 -17.73
N PRO A 127 11.31 -7.70 -17.42
CA PRO A 127 10.88 -6.90 -16.30
C PRO A 127 11.25 -7.58 -14.98
N ILE A 128 11.32 -6.79 -13.90
CA ILE A 128 11.31 -7.33 -12.54
C ILE A 128 9.90 -7.16 -12.00
N ILE A 129 9.30 -8.24 -11.52
CA ILE A 129 7.94 -8.23 -10.96
C ILE A 129 7.99 -8.77 -9.54
N TRP A 130 7.41 -8.04 -8.59
CA TRP A 130 7.33 -8.47 -7.20
C TRP A 130 6.00 -8.09 -6.56
N GLU A 131 5.69 -8.77 -5.48
CA GLU A 131 4.55 -8.52 -4.60
C GLU A 131 5.04 -8.03 -3.25
N GLU A 132 4.54 -6.88 -2.80
CA GLU A 132 4.72 -6.37 -1.44
C GLU A 132 3.50 -6.75 -0.62
N ARG A 133 3.71 -7.29 0.59
CA ARG A 133 2.68 -7.69 1.52
C ARG A 133 2.76 -6.88 2.79
N LYS A 134 1.61 -6.37 3.23
CA LYS A 134 1.48 -5.57 4.47
C LYS A 134 0.53 -6.25 5.44
N PRO A 135 0.77 -6.12 6.75
CA PRO A 135 -0.10 -6.71 7.76
C PRO A 135 -1.49 -6.07 7.74
N ILE A 136 -2.51 -6.88 8.06
CA ILE A 136 -3.86 -6.42 8.40
C ILE A 136 -4.04 -6.56 9.92
N SER A 137 -4.53 -5.52 10.58
CA SER A 137 -4.50 -5.37 12.04
C SER A 137 -5.16 -6.50 12.84
N ASP A 138 -6.17 -7.16 12.28
CA ASP A 138 -6.98 -8.18 12.97
C ASP A 138 -6.38 -9.60 12.86
N PHE A 139 -5.33 -9.76 12.07
CA PHE A 139 -4.75 -11.05 11.72
C PHE A 139 -3.26 -11.14 12.06
N VAL A 140 -2.76 -12.35 12.09
CA VAL A 140 -1.32 -12.63 12.18
C VAL A 140 -0.67 -12.29 10.84
N PHE A 141 0.50 -11.67 10.88
CA PHE A 141 1.34 -11.46 9.71
C PHE A 141 2.49 -12.46 9.73
N ASP A 142 2.21 -13.65 9.19
CA ASP A 142 3.17 -14.76 9.07
C ASP A 142 3.31 -15.15 7.60
N VAL A 143 3.74 -14.19 6.81
CA VAL A 143 4.01 -14.36 5.38
C VAL A 143 5.24 -13.55 5.00
N GLU A 144 5.93 -13.97 3.95
CA GLU A 144 7.06 -13.23 3.41
C GLU A 144 6.60 -11.84 2.93
N PRO A 145 7.21 -10.73 3.41
CA PRO A 145 6.75 -9.37 3.10
C PRO A 145 7.04 -8.93 1.67
N LEU A 146 7.98 -9.60 0.99
CA LEU A 146 8.40 -9.30 -0.38
C LEU A 146 8.59 -10.60 -1.15
N VAL A 147 7.85 -10.80 -2.23
CA VAL A 147 7.92 -12.00 -3.06
C VAL A 147 8.22 -11.61 -4.50
N TYR A 148 9.34 -12.06 -5.05
CA TYR A 148 9.63 -11.90 -6.47
C TYR A 148 8.85 -12.94 -7.27
N LEU A 149 8.04 -12.46 -8.23
CA LEU A 149 7.23 -13.28 -9.12
C LEU A 149 7.93 -13.54 -10.45
N PHE A 150 8.74 -12.58 -10.90
CA PHE A 150 9.56 -12.69 -12.09
C PHE A 150 10.81 -11.83 -11.93
N LYS A 151 11.97 -12.42 -12.18
CA LYS A 151 13.26 -11.76 -12.13
C LYS A 151 14.19 -12.50 -13.08
N ASP A 152 14.85 -11.77 -13.98
CA ASP A 152 15.91 -12.34 -14.77
C ASP A 152 17.17 -12.52 -13.90
N ASP A 153 17.76 -13.72 -13.88
CA ASP A 153 18.93 -14.05 -13.05
C ASP A 153 20.16 -13.17 -13.35
N SER A 154 20.17 -12.45 -14.46
CA SER A 154 21.21 -11.48 -14.82
C SER A 154 21.12 -10.15 -14.06
N TYR A 155 19.99 -9.86 -13.37
CA TYR A 155 19.80 -8.61 -12.65
C TYR A 155 20.25 -8.75 -11.20
N ILE A 156 21.44 -8.24 -10.91
CA ILE A 156 22.12 -8.39 -9.61
C ILE A 156 21.35 -7.68 -8.50
N GLU A 157 21.17 -8.36 -7.37
CA GLU A 157 20.48 -7.92 -6.14
C GLU A 157 20.94 -6.55 -5.58
N GLU A 158 22.17 -6.15 -5.87
CA GLU A 158 22.78 -4.93 -5.33
C GLU A 158 22.02 -3.62 -5.64
N ASN A 159 21.38 -3.53 -6.81
CA ASN A 159 20.68 -2.29 -7.19
C ASN A 159 19.30 -2.15 -6.57
N LEU A 160 18.64 -3.25 -6.24
CA LEU A 160 17.30 -3.19 -5.62
C LEU A 160 17.37 -2.95 -4.12
N HIS A 161 18.23 -3.65 -3.40
CA HIS A 161 18.40 -3.44 -1.97
C HIS A 161 18.94 -2.04 -1.64
N GLY A 162 19.89 -1.53 -2.42
CA GLY A 162 20.41 -0.17 -2.25
C GLY A 162 19.37 0.90 -2.52
N ALA A 163 18.60 0.78 -3.60
CA ALA A 163 17.54 1.74 -3.94
C ALA A 163 16.40 1.75 -2.91
N TRP A 164 16.00 0.58 -2.40
CA TRP A 164 14.96 0.44 -1.38
C TRP A 164 15.36 0.95 -0.01
N GLN A 165 16.56 0.65 0.44
CA GLN A 165 17.08 1.18 1.70
C GLN A 165 17.19 2.69 1.65
N THR A 166 17.65 3.26 0.54
CA THR A 166 17.77 4.72 0.35
C THR A 166 16.39 5.37 0.29
N GLU A 167 15.42 4.79 -0.41
CA GLU A 167 14.06 5.34 -0.49
C GLU A 167 13.31 5.25 0.84
N TYR A 168 13.42 4.12 1.55
CA TYR A 168 12.83 3.94 2.88
C TYR A 168 13.45 4.89 3.90
N GLN A 169 14.76 5.05 3.90
CA GLN A 169 15.47 6.01 4.76
C GLN A 169 15.12 7.44 4.38
N THR A 170 15.04 7.79 3.10
CA THR A 170 14.66 9.12 2.62
C THR A 170 13.21 9.45 2.99
N ARG A 171 12.28 8.50 2.88
CA ARG A 171 10.89 8.68 3.35
C ARG A 171 10.83 8.87 4.87
N LYS A 172 11.62 8.12 5.63
CA LYS A 172 11.69 8.25 7.09
C LYS A 172 12.30 9.59 7.51
N MET A 173 13.35 10.05 6.83
CA MET A 173 13.96 11.37 7.05
C MET A 173 13.02 12.52 6.65
N ASN A 174 12.36 12.45 5.48
CA ASN A 174 11.42 13.48 5.05
C ASN A 174 10.20 13.59 5.96
N ASN A 175 9.63 12.46 6.41
CA ASN A 175 8.54 12.46 7.39
C ASN A 175 8.98 12.97 8.76
N GLY A 176 10.23 12.70 9.17
CA GLY A 176 10.85 13.27 10.35
C GLY A 176 11.06 14.78 10.21
N CYS A 177 11.61 15.22 9.10
CA CYS A 177 11.89 16.64 8.83
C CYS A 177 10.59 17.48 8.76
N ILE A 178 9.52 16.96 8.16
CA ILE A 178 8.21 17.63 8.12
C ILE A 178 7.63 17.77 9.54
N ARG A 179 7.75 16.77 10.40
CA ARG A 179 7.30 16.86 11.80
C ARG A 179 8.09 17.87 12.61
N TYR A 180 9.42 17.89 12.48
CA TYR A 180 10.26 18.87 13.16
C TYR A 180 10.02 20.29 12.66
N SER A 181 9.84 20.49 11.36
CA SER A 181 9.48 21.77 10.77
C SER A 181 8.14 22.30 11.28
N SER A 182 7.13 21.46 11.38
CA SER A 182 5.80 21.83 11.91
C SER A 182 5.85 22.22 13.39
N ILE A 183 6.63 21.48 14.20
CA ILE A 183 6.83 21.80 15.63
C ILE A 183 7.60 23.11 15.79
N ALA A 184 8.65 23.34 14.99
CA ALA A 184 9.42 24.57 15.02
C ALA A 184 8.57 25.79 14.64
N ILE A 185 7.72 25.67 13.61
CA ILE A 185 6.78 26.73 13.21
C ILE A 185 5.78 27.03 14.34
N LEU A 186 5.22 26.01 14.99
CA LEU A 186 4.31 26.18 16.12
C LEU A 186 4.98 26.88 17.31
N LEU A 187 6.23 26.53 17.63
CA LEU A 187 7.00 27.19 18.67
C LEU A 187 7.28 28.65 18.35
N ILE A 188 7.64 28.97 17.11
CA ILE A 188 7.85 30.36 16.65
C ILE A 188 6.56 31.17 16.77
N ILE A 189 5.41 30.62 16.35
CA ILE A 189 4.11 31.30 16.47
C ILE A 189 3.75 31.55 17.94
N MET A 190 3.98 30.59 18.83
CA MET A 190 3.76 30.78 20.27
C MET A 190 4.68 31.84 20.87
N LEU A 191 5.93 31.90 20.43
CA LEU A 191 6.89 32.91 20.89
C LEU A 191 6.48 34.32 20.45
N LEU A 192 6.08 34.48 19.20
CA LEU A 192 5.58 35.75 18.65
C LEU A 192 4.31 36.22 19.37
N PHE A 193 3.41 35.29 19.68
CA PHE A 193 2.18 35.61 20.44
C PHE A 193 2.50 36.08 21.86
N ARG A 194 3.48 35.47 22.54
CA ARG A 194 3.94 35.93 23.87
C ARG A 194 4.56 37.32 23.81
N LEU A 195 5.39 37.59 22.81
CA LEU A 195 6.01 38.91 22.62
C LEU A 195 4.95 40.01 22.36
N MET A 196 3.92 39.68 21.61
CA MET A 196 2.80 40.60 21.31
C MET A 196 1.96 40.91 22.57
N LEU A 197 1.74 39.93 23.43
CA LEU A 197 1.08 40.12 24.72
C LEU A 197 1.90 40.99 25.68
N LEU A 198 3.21 40.74 25.75
CA LEU A 198 4.13 41.56 26.57
C LEU A 198 4.18 43.00 26.10
N SER A 199 4.22 43.27 24.80
CA SER A 199 4.21 44.61 24.26
C SER A 199 2.91 45.39 24.58
N ARG A 200 1.76 44.71 24.55
CA ARG A 200 0.47 45.29 24.94
C ARG A 200 0.42 45.63 26.45
N LEU A 201 0.93 44.71 27.29
CA LEU A 201 1.01 44.95 28.73
C LEU A 201 1.92 46.16 29.05
N PHE A 202 3.06 46.26 28.35
CA PHE A 202 4.01 47.34 28.53
C PHE A 202 3.40 48.69 28.12
N SER A 203 2.65 48.75 27.00
CA SER A 203 1.97 49.95 26.57
C SER A 203 0.82 50.38 27.53
N HIS A 204 0.15 49.39 28.13
CA HIS A 204 -0.88 49.66 29.12
C HIS A 204 -0.32 50.19 30.45
N ILE A 205 0.84 49.68 30.90
CA ILE A 205 1.53 50.17 32.08
C ILE A 205 2.04 51.60 31.85
N LEU A 206 2.62 51.90 30.66
CA LEU A 206 3.03 53.24 30.31
C LEU A 206 1.85 54.23 30.28
N SER A 207 0.70 53.84 29.80
CA SER A 207 -0.52 54.70 29.80
C SER A 207 -1.13 54.92 31.16
N LEU A 208 -0.73 54.17 32.19
CA LEU A 208 -1.16 54.40 33.60
C LEU A 208 -0.17 55.24 34.39
N LEU A 209 1.04 55.46 33.85
CA LEU A 209 2.10 56.28 34.49
C LEU A 209 2.18 57.70 33.96
N TYR A 210 1.43 58.02 32.92
CA TYR A 210 1.27 59.35 32.33
C TYR A 210 -0.21 59.74 32.28
#